data_524beea8c752b9c78a6dec46c4bc4098
#
_entry.id   524beea8c752b9c78a6dec46c4bc4098
#
_cell.length_a   1.000
_cell.length_b   1.000
_cell.length_c   1.000
_cell.angle_alpha   90.00
_cell.angle_beta   90.00
_cell.angle_gamma   90.00
#
_symmetry.space_group_name_H-M   'P 1'
#
loop_
_entity.id
_entity.type
_entity.pdbx_description
1 polymer ?
#
loop_
_entity_poly.entity_id
_entity_poly.type
_entity_poly.pdbx_seq_one_letter_code
_entity_poly.pdbx_strand_id
1 'polypeptide(L)'
;MIFVDTNVIIDVSTDDSAWADWSQEQLDSAVRREPLAINEIVYAELSVGCRFPDEVDALLTRFGIVIDPTPRRALFLAGKAFQRYRRAGGTRTGVLADFFIGAHAVIADSVLITRDGGRYRTYFPGIELITPSVN
;
A
#
# COMPACT_ATOMS: atom_id res chain seq x y z
N MET A 1 3.85 5.18 12.40
CA MET A 1 4.26 4.50 11.15
C MET A 1 3.18 4.76 10.08
N ILE A 2 3.60 5.08 8.88
CA ILE A 2 2.69 5.33 7.75
C ILE A 2 2.97 4.27 6.69
N PHE A 3 1.93 3.53 6.29
CA PHE A 3 2.06 2.52 5.23
C PHE A 3 1.92 3.16 3.86
N VAL A 4 2.63 2.60 2.88
CA VAL A 4 2.66 3.08 1.50
C VAL A 4 2.18 1.97 0.58
N ASP A 5 1.15 2.27 -0.23
CA ASP A 5 0.68 1.34 -1.25
C ASP A 5 1.68 1.26 -2.40
N THR A 6 1.73 0.12 -3.04
CA THR A 6 2.65 -0.15 -4.15
C THR A 6 2.57 0.89 -5.25
N ASN A 7 1.36 1.34 -5.61
CA ASN A 7 1.18 2.29 -6.71
C ASN A 7 1.94 3.60 -6.48
N VAL A 8 2.04 4.06 -5.23
CA VAL A 8 2.71 5.32 -4.90
C VAL A 8 4.22 5.21 -5.17
N ILE A 9 4.84 4.10 -4.79
CA ILE A 9 6.27 3.87 -5.00
C ILE A 9 6.56 3.70 -6.49
N ILE A 10 5.73 2.94 -7.21
CA ILE A 10 5.90 2.73 -8.65
C ILE A 10 5.75 4.03 -9.41
N ASP A 11 4.79 4.88 -9.04
CA ASP A 11 4.60 6.19 -9.70
C ASP A 11 5.89 7.01 -9.72
N VAL A 12 6.59 7.05 -8.59
CA VAL A 12 7.83 7.83 -8.49
C VAL A 12 8.98 7.11 -9.20
N SER A 13 9.10 5.80 -9.01
CA SER A 13 10.21 5.04 -9.59
C SER A 13 10.17 4.99 -11.11
N THR A 14 8.99 5.06 -11.72
CA THR A 14 8.79 5.06 -13.18
C THR A 14 8.59 6.46 -13.75
N ASP A 15 8.61 7.49 -12.90
CA ASP A 15 8.33 8.88 -13.27
C ASP A 15 7.01 9.00 -14.05
N ASP A 16 5.95 8.45 -13.46
CA ASP A 16 4.61 8.45 -14.07
C ASP A 16 4.16 9.87 -14.38
N SER A 17 3.77 10.14 -15.63
CA SER A 17 3.45 11.49 -16.10
C SER A 17 2.24 12.12 -15.38
N ALA A 18 1.34 11.31 -14.87
CA ALA A 18 0.13 11.80 -14.18
C ALA A 18 0.30 11.88 -12.67
N TRP A 19 1.07 10.97 -12.05
CA TRP A 19 1.02 10.76 -10.61
C TRP A 19 2.36 10.90 -9.88
N ALA A 20 3.49 10.95 -10.60
CA ALA A 20 4.81 10.99 -9.94
C ALA A 20 4.93 12.18 -8.98
N ASP A 21 4.46 13.36 -9.37
CA ASP A 21 4.57 14.56 -8.53
C ASP A 21 3.74 14.45 -7.25
N TRP A 22 2.48 14.00 -7.38
CA TRP A 22 1.64 13.80 -6.21
C TRP A 22 2.23 12.77 -5.26
N SER A 23 2.64 11.62 -5.80
CA SER A 23 3.19 10.52 -5.00
C SER A 23 4.48 10.92 -4.31
N GLN A 24 5.38 11.63 -5.01
CA GLN A 24 6.62 12.13 -4.40
C GLN A 24 6.34 13.11 -3.26
N GLU A 25 5.40 14.03 -3.47
CA GLU A 25 5.03 15.01 -2.44
C GLU A 25 4.49 14.33 -1.19
N GLN A 26 3.67 13.29 -1.35
CA GLN A 26 3.12 12.56 -0.20
C GLN A 26 4.21 11.82 0.57
N LEU A 27 5.14 11.16 -0.14
CA LEU A 27 6.26 10.46 0.50
C LEU A 27 7.17 11.44 1.26
N ASP A 28 7.50 12.57 0.66
CA ASP A 28 8.35 13.58 1.27
C ASP A 28 7.70 14.19 2.52
N SER A 29 6.42 14.46 2.46
CA SER A 29 5.67 14.99 3.59
C SER A 29 5.55 13.96 4.72
N ALA A 30 5.24 12.72 4.38
CA ALA A 30 4.98 11.67 5.36
C ALA A 30 6.25 11.25 6.10
N VAL A 31 7.39 11.13 5.42
CA VAL A 31 8.65 10.68 6.03
C VAL A 31 9.14 11.66 7.09
N ARG A 32 8.76 12.93 6.98
CA ARG A 32 9.11 13.95 8.00
C ARG A 32 8.26 13.82 9.26
N ARG A 33 7.14 13.13 9.19
CA ARG A 33 6.19 12.98 10.31
C ARG A 33 6.39 11.68 11.06
N GLU A 34 6.52 10.57 10.34
CA GLU A 34 6.64 9.23 10.90
C GLU A 34 7.42 8.33 9.96
N PRO A 35 8.00 7.23 10.46
CA PRO A 35 8.63 6.24 9.59
C PRO A 35 7.64 5.68 8.56
N LEU A 36 8.10 5.52 7.33
CA LEU A 36 7.33 4.88 6.26
C LEU A 36 7.56 3.38 6.29
N ALA A 37 6.52 2.61 5.99
CA ALA A 37 6.58 1.15 6.01
C ALA A 37 5.81 0.53 4.86
N ILE A 38 6.25 -0.64 4.45
CA ILE A 38 5.52 -1.56 3.58
C ILE A 38 5.50 -2.93 4.24
N ASN A 39 4.66 -3.82 3.73
CA ASN A 39 4.74 -5.22 4.12
C ASN A 39 5.38 -6.06 2.99
N GLU A 40 5.52 -7.37 3.23
CA GLU A 40 6.10 -8.30 2.26
C GLU A 40 5.28 -8.40 0.96
N ILE A 41 3.98 -8.09 1.01
CA ILE A 41 3.13 -8.12 -0.19
C ILE A 41 3.50 -6.97 -1.13
N VAL A 42 3.68 -5.76 -0.59
CA VAL A 42 4.15 -4.62 -1.38
C VAL A 42 5.56 -4.90 -1.92
N TYR A 43 6.43 -5.50 -1.11
CA TYR A 43 7.76 -5.89 -1.57
C TYR A 43 7.68 -6.81 -2.78
N ALA A 44 6.80 -7.82 -2.71
CA ALA A 44 6.60 -8.76 -3.82
C ALA A 44 6.08 -8.05 -5.07
N GLU A 45 5.14 -7.12 -4.91
CA GLU A 45 4.61 -6.36 -6.04
C GLU A 45 5.67 -5.46 -6.69
N LEU A 46 6.51 -4.81 -5.88
CA LEU A 46 7.63 -4.01 -6.39
C LEU A 46 8.63 -4.88 -7.16
N SER A 47 8.83 -6.10 -6.70
CA SER A 47 9.77 -7.05 -7.31
C SER A 47 9.41 -7.42 -8.74
N VAL A 48 8.14 -7.32 -9.11
CA VAL A 48 7.68 -7.63 -10.48
C VAL A 48 8.40 -6.75 -11.52
N GLY A 49 8.67 -5.49 -11.18
CA GLY A 49 9.35 -4.55 -12.08
C GLY A 49 10.87 -4.51 -11.92
N CYS A 50 11.45 -5.36 -11.07
CA CYS A 50 12.87 -5.38 -10.79
C CYS A 50 13.50 -6.71 -11.23
N ARG A 51 14.79 -6.67 -11.58
CA ARG A 51 15.52 -7.89 -11.98
C ARG A 51 16.22 -8.56 -10.80
N PHE A 52 16.63 -7.78 -9.81
CA PHE A 52 17.40 -8.26 -8.66
C PHE A 52 16.86 -7.66 -7.36
N PRO A 53 16.99 -8.37 -6.22
CA PRO A 53 16.56 -7.85 -4.93
C PRO A 53 17.19 -6.50 -4.57
N ASP A 54 18.44 -6.28 -4.97
CA ASP A 54 19.14 -5.03 -4.70
C ASP A 54 18.40 -3.81 -5.26
N GLU A 55 17.69 -3.96 -6.38
CA GLU A 55 16.92 -2.88 -6.98
C GLU A 55 15.73 -2.48 -6.12
N VAL A 56 15.04 -3.47 -5.54
CA VAL A 56 13.94 -3.21 -4.61
C VAL A 56 14.48 -2.55 -3.34
N ASP A 57 15.56 -3.09 -2.79
CA ASP A 57 16.16 -2.56 -1.57
C ASP A 57 16.65 -1.11 -1.77
N ALA A 58 17.15 -0.79 -2.97
CA ALA A 58 17.54 0.58 -3.31
C ALA A 58 16.36 1.53 -3.32
N LEU A 59 15.18 1.09 -3.81
CA LEU A 59 13.95 1.91 -3.75
C LEU A 59 13.55 2.17 -2.30
N LEU A 60 13.57 1.15 -1.46
CA LEU A 60 13.23 1.31 -0.04
C LEU A 60 14.17 2.27 0.66
N THR A 61 15.46 2.15 0.40
CA THR A 61 16.46 3.06 0.96
C THR A 61 16.24 4.50 0.49
N ARG A 62 15.96 4.67 -0.80
CA ARG A 62 15.72 5.99 -1.40
C ARG A 62 14.60 6.75 -0.68
N PHE A 63 13.52 6.05 -0.31
CA PHE A 63 12.35 6.68 0.30
C PHE A 63 12.34 6.56 1.83
N GLY A 64 13.34 5.93 2.43
CA GLY A 64 13.37 5.73 3.87
C GLY A 64 12.30 4.77 4.37
N ILE A 65 11.98 3.74 3.58
CA ILE A 65 10.89 2.80 3.87
C ILE A 65 11.46 1.55 4.53
N VAL A 66 10.82 1.09 5.60
CA VAL A 66 11.14 -0.17 6.27
C VAL A 66 10.08 -1.22 5.95
N ILE A 67 10.45 -2.50 6.10
CA ILE A 67 9.51 -3.60 5.94
C ILE A 67 8.96 -3.97 7.31
N ASP A 68 7.63 -3.94 7.45
CA ASP A 68 6.92 -4.39 8.64
C ASP A 68 6.22 -5.70 8.30
N PRO A 69 6.60 -6.83 8.90
CA PRO A 69 5.98 -8.12 8.56
C PRO A 69 4.49 -8.12 8.89
N THR A 70 3.68 -8.71 8.01
CA THR A 70 2.23 -8.77 8.20
C THR A 70 1.89 -9.66 9.40
N PRO A 71 1.23 -9.13 10.44
CA PRO A 71 0.84 -9.97 11.57
C PRO A 71 -0.28 -10.94 11.19
N ARG A 72 -0.34 -12.06 11.90
CA ARG A 72 -1.32 -13.11 11.61
C ARG A 72 -2.76 -12.57 11.66
N ARG A 73 -3.05 -11.65 12.59
CA ARG A 73 -4.37 -11.02 12.71
C ARG A 73 -4.75 -10.26 11.44
N ALA A 74 -3.79 -9.60 10.81
CA ALA A 74 -4.03 -8.88 9.55
C ALA A 74 -4.28 -9.86 8.41
N LEU A 75 -3.58 -10.99 8.37
CA LEU A 75 -3.83 -12.04 7.37
C LEU A 75 -5.26 -12.57 7.48
N PHE A 76 -5.72 -12.84 8.69
CA PHE A 76 -7.09 -13.30 8.92
C PHE A 76 -8.10 -12.24 8.48
N LEU A 77 -7.89 -10.99 8.86
CA LEU A 77 -8.78 -9.87 8.47
C LEU A 77 -8.85 -9.72 6.95
N ALA A 78 -7.70 -9.84 6.26
CA ALA A 78 -7.64 -9.78 4.80
C ALA A 78 -8.46 -10.90 4.17
N GLY A 79 -8.35 -12.12 4.70
CA GLY A 79 -9.15 -13.26 4.23
C GLY A 79 -10.64 -13.03 4.38
N LYS A 80 -11.06 -12.44 5.50
CA LYS A 80 -12.48 -12.12 5.74
C LYS A 80 -12.99 -11.02 4.81
N ALA A 81 -12.18 -10.02 4.53
CA ALA A 81 -12.52 -8.97 3.56
C ALA A 81 -12.66 -9.55 2.16
N PHE A 82 -11.75 -10.44 1.76
CA PHE A 82 -11.84 -11.13 0.48
C PHE A 82 -13.09 -12.01 0.37
N GLN A 83 -13.48 -12.68 1.45
CA GLN A 83 -14.72 -13.46 1.48
C GLN A 83 -15.94 -12.56 1.23
N ARG A 84 -16.00 -11.39 1.87
CA ARG A 84 -17.09 -10.41 1.63
C ARG A 84 -17.10 -9.93 0.19
N TYR A 85 -15.91 -9.66 -0.38
CA TYR A 85 -15.77 -9.27 -1.78
C TYR A 85 -16.35 -10.34 -2.72
N ARG A 86 -16.02 -11.61 -2.50
CA ARG A 86 -16.54 -12.71 -3.28
C ARG A 86 -18.05 -12.86 -3.15
N ARG A 87 -18.59 -12.74 -1.93
CA ARG A 87 -20.03 -12.82 -1.68
C ARG A 87 -20.80 -11.69 -2.34
N ALA A 88 -20.17 -10.54 -2.52
CA ALA A 88 -20.77 -9.40 -3.22
C ALA A 88 -20.66 -9.51 -4.75
N GLY A 89 -20.20 -10.66 -5.26
CA GLY A 89 -20.07 -10.90 -6.70
C GLY A 89 -18.71 -10.59 -7.29
N GLY A 90 -17.71 -10.32 -6.46
CA GLY A 90 -16.34 -10.04 -6.92
C GLY A 90 -15.68 -11.25 -7.53
N THR A 91 -15.05 -11.07 -8.70
CA THR A 91 -14.41 -12.15 -9.46
C THR A 91 -12.91 -11.99 -9.64
N ARG A 92 -12.33 -10.82 -9.27
CA ARG A 92 -10.91 -10.54 -9.46
C ARG A 92 -10.08 -11.19 -8.36
N THR A 93 -9.00 -11.87 -8.73
CA THR A 93 -8.08 -12.47 -7.75
C THR A 93 -6.99 -11.50 -7.31
N GLY A 94 -6.61 -10.57 -8.19
CA GLY A 94 -5.57 -9.58 -7.91
C GLY A 94 -5.88 -8.63 -6.75
N VAL A 95 -7.15 -8.49 -6.36
CA VAL A 95 -7.56 -7.62 -5.25
C VAL A 95 -7.12 -8.14 -3.88
N LEU A 96 -6.75 -9.41 -3.77
CA LEU A 96 -6.32 -10.00 -2.50
C LEU A 96 -5.09 -9.27 -1.94
N ALA A 97 -4.18 -8.86 -2.81
CA ALA A 97 -3.00 -8.08 -2.40
C ALA A 97 -3.42 -6.79 -1.68
N ASP A 98 -4.40 -6.06 -2.23
CA ASP A 98 -4.91 -4.84 -1.60
C ASP A 98 -5.50 -5.12 -0.22
N PHE A 99 -6.17 -6.26 -0.06
CA PHE A 99 -6.75 -6.63 1.23
C PHE A 99 -5.67 -6.94 2.28
N PHE A 100 -4.55 -7.54 1.90
CA PHE A 100 -3.42 -7.72 2.81
C PHE A 100 -2.83 -6.37 3.25
N ILE A 101 -2.73 -5.43 2.33
CA ILE A 101 -2.19 -4.10 2.62
C ILE A 101 -3.14 -3.33 3.54
N GLY A 102 -4.43 -3.30 3.20
CA GLY A 102 -5.43 -2.59 3.99
C GLY A 102 -5.60 -3.17 5.40
N ALA A 103 -5.67 -4.49 5.50
CA ALA A 103 -5.79 -5.15 6.79
C ALA A 103 -4.59 -4.87 7.70
N HIS A 104 -3.38 -4.87 7.12
CA HIS A 104 -2.17 -4.58 7.88
C HIS A 104 -2.21 -3.15 8.45
N ALA A 105 -2.58 -2.18 7.64
CA ALA A 105 -2.69 -0.79 8.08
C ALA A 105 -3.72 -0.64 9.21
N VAL A 106 -4.86 -1.32 9.11
CA VAL A 106 -5.91 -1.29 10.15
C VAL A 106 -5.41 -1.91 11.45
N ILE A 107 -4.81 -3.10 11.40
CA ILE A 107 -4.31 -3.79 12.59
C ILE A 107 -3.18 -3.01 13.25
N ALA A 108 -2.35 -2.33 12.47
CA ALA A 108 -1.27 -1.50 12.98
C ALA A 108 -1.76 -0.10 13.42
N ASP A 109 -3.04 0.19 13.27
CA ASP A 109 -3.62 1.52 13.54
C ASP A 109 -2.81 2.62 12.85
N SER A 110 -2.52 2.42 11.57
CA SER A 110 -1.64 3.29 10.79
C SER A 110 -2.36 3.85 9.56
N VAL A 111 -1.93 5.03 9.15
CA VAL A 111 -2.40 5.67 7.91
C VAL A 111 -1.80 4.92 6.71
N LEU A 112 -2.55 4.82 5.63
CA LEU A 112 -2.11 4.26 4.35
C LEU A 112 -2.12 5.35 3.27
N ILE A 113 -0.99 5.53 2.60
CA ILE A 113 -0.90 6.40 1.42
C ILE A 113 -1.22 5.55 0.19
N THR A 114 -2.24 5.95 -0.56
CA THR A 114 -2.62 5.28 -1.81
C THR A 114 -3.26 6.28 -2.75
N ARG A 115 -3.10 6.10 -4.06
CA ARG A 115 -3.85 6.95 -4.99
C ARG A 115 -5.21 6.38 -5.37
N ASP A 116 -5.51 5.16 -4.95
CA ASP A 116 -6.80 4.52 -5.23
C ASP A 116 -7.42 3.99 -3.93
N GLY A 117 -8.20 4.86 -3.28
CA GLY A 117 -8.76 4.56 -1.96
C GLY A 117 -10.09 3.83 -1.94
N GLY A 118 -10.76 3.68 -3.10
CA GLY A 118 -12.15 3.20 -3.14
C GLY A 118 -12.35 1.84 -2.49
N ARG A 119 -11.56 0.84 -2.87
CA ARG A 119 -11.68 -0.51 -2.33
C ARG A 119 -11.33 -0.55 -0.85
N TYR A 120 -10.33 0.21 -0.43
CA TYR A 120 -9.96 0.28 0.99
C TYR A 120 -11.10 0.83 1.85
N ARG A 121 -11.76 1.88 1.40
CA ARG A 121 -12.90 2.45 2.13
C ARG A 121 -14.06 1.49 2.22
N THR A 122 -14.31 0.73 1.15
CA THR A 122 -15.43 -0.21 1.10
C THR A 122 -15.24 -1.37 2.07
N TYR A 123 -14.04 -1.97 2.11
CA TYR A 123 -13.80 -3.20 2.86
C TYR A 123 -13.13 -3.00 4.21
N PHE A 124 -12.61 -1.81 4.46
CA PHE A 124 -11.99 -1.44 5.74
C PHE A 124 -12.54 -0.08 6.20
N PRO A 125 -13.84 -0.02 6.53
CA PRO A 125 -14.42 1.24 7.01
C PRO A 125 -13.70 1.68 8.29
N GLY A 126 -13.28 2.91 8.35
CA GLY A 126 -12.47 3.42 9.45
C GLY A 126 -10.97 3.42 9.19
N ILE A 127 -10.50 2.84 8.07
CA ILE A 127 -9.11 2.98 7.68
C ILE A 127 -8.80 4.46 7.40
N GLU A 128 -7.65 4.93 7.89
CA GLU A 128 -7.20 6.28 7.60
C GLU A 128 -6.35 6.27 6.32
N LEU A 129 -6.75 7.09 5.36
CA LEU A 129 -6.10 7.14 4.05
C LEU A 129 -5.57 8.53 3.75
N ILE A 130 -4.44 8.58 3.04
CA ILE A 130 -3.99 9.78 2.33
C ILE A 130 -4.16 9.47 0.85
N THR A 131 -5.10 10.16 0.20
CA THR A 131 -5.44 9.94 -1.21
C THR A 131 -5.51 11.27 -1.93
N PRO A 132 -5.41 11.28 -3.27
CA PRO A 132 -5.63 12.49 -4.05
C PRO A 132 -7.04 13.04 -3.82
N SER A 133 -7.16 14.36 -3.81
CA SER A 133 -8.48 14.99 -3.76
C SER A 133 -9.28 14.65 -5.01
N VAL A 134 -10.54 14.23 -4.82
CA VAL A 134 -11.47 13.98 -5.90
C VAL A 134 -12.40 15.19 -6.00
N ASN A 135 -12.29 15.88 -7.11
CA ASN A 135 -13.16 17.02 -7.37
C ASN A 135 -14.24 16.64 -8.37
#